data_25e4d7a94ddb3be1ea38745139946384
#
_entry.id   25e4d7a94ddb3be1ea38745139946384
#
_cell.length_a   1.000
_cell.length_b   1.000
_cell.length_c   1.000
_cell.angle_alpha   90.00
_cell.angle_beta   90.00
_cell.angle_gamma   90.00
#
_symmetry.space_group_name_H-M   'P 1'
#
loop_
_entity.id
_entity.type
_entity.pdbx_description
1 polymer ?
#
loop_
_entity_poly.entity_id
_entity_poly.type
_entity_poly.pdbx_seq_one_letter_code
_entity_poly.pdbx_strand_id
1 'polypeptide(L)'
;MDKPIDPFESINRHLAPSKKKSLLKKVLIGIVVILILLSIPYFWIQHLYPTTSPFKAISYLNYYRSRPHQDLNKSTMGFAPYWQLDKMQDIRLDLLTDVIYFSLTVDDQGNIAKKNAKSEDDPGWVAWNQAPTNDLIAKTQIAGGRAGLTIAILDNDKIKNFLLSDSSQTNLITSTVKEVNKKHLKLINLDFEYTGEPPEELAGKFTAFTNKMKQELSSKAPGTELDINLMVRSGRDPGLFEIEKLKSSVDRFIVMSYDYYTSGSDSAGPVAPMNGAASKKYFFDVTTTYSDLLKLLPADKIIMGIPYYGYDWPVEDKSDPRSLALPQSDANGYVETLSYGRAREDQKFSGDNCQFDELAQTPWCGYTEPTTGKDRVAWFENAQSIKAKYNYAKNQNFSGIAIWTLGYDKAYPDLWDILKQTFVK
;
A
#
# COMPACT_ATOMS: atom_id res chain seq x y z
N MET A 1 39.02 -78.62 -48.95
CA MET A 1 38.92 -78.53 -47.45
C MET A 1 38.26 -77.24 -47.05
N ASP A 2 36.95 -77.27 -46.91
CA ASP A 2 36.16 -76.14 -46.52
C ASP A 2 36.31 -75.97 -45.01
N LYS A 3 36.55 -74.70 -44.58
CA LYS A 3 36.61 -74.36 -43.16
C LYS A 3 35.19 -74.42 -42.57
N PRO A 4 34.99 -74.98 -41.36
CA PRO A 4 33.67 -75.04 -40.76
C PRO A 4 33.23 -73.58 -40.38
N ILE A 5 32.00 -73.28 -40.76
CA ILE A 5 31.34 -72.01 -40.43
C ILE A 5 30.98 -72.04 -38.93
N ASP A 6 31.50 -71.05 -38.15
CA ASP A 6 31.19 -70.94 -36.76
C ASP A 6 29.68 -70.52 -36.58
N PRO A 7 28.87 -71.34 -35.92
CA PRO A 7 27.44 -71.11 -35.77
C PRO A 7 27.13 -69.90 -34.88
N PHE A 8 28.11 -69.33 -34.19
CA PHE A 8 27.93 -68.16 -33.34
C PHE A 8 28.16 -66.80 -34.05
N GLU A 9 28.76 -66.82 -35.28
CA GLU A 9 29.02 -65.58 -36.03
C GLU A 9 27.70 -64.93 -36.54
N SER A 10 26.64 -65.70 -36.72
CA SER A 10 25.33 -65.23 -37.16
C SER A 10 24.53 -64.59 -36.04
N ILE A 11 24.76 -64.94 -34.76
CA ILE A 11 24.05 -64.40 -33.60
C ILE A 11 24.59 -63.01 -33.22
N ASN A 12 25.88 -62.75 -33.36
CA ASN A 12 26.47 -61.53 -33.05
C ASN A 12 26.14 -60.36 -34.03
N ARG A 13 25.67 -60.63 -35.24
CA ARG A 13 25.24 -59.61 -36.20
C ARG A 13 23.87 -59.03 -35.89
N HIS A 14 23.04 -59.73 -35.07
CA HIS A 14 21.71 -59.19 -34.67
C HIS A 14 21.74 -58.36 -33.38
N LEU A 15 22.86 -58.36 -32.68
CA LEU A 15 22.98 -57.57 -31.41
C LEU A 15 23.63 -56.18 -31.58
N ALA A 16 24.14 -55.82 -32.76
CA ALA A 16 24.63 -54.52 -33.03
C ALA A 16 23.44 -53.53 -33.08
N PRO A 17 23.40 -52.47 -32.22
CA PRO A 17 22.28 -51.50 -32.21
C PRO A 17 22.19 -50.87 -33.60
N SER A 18 21.01 -51.03 -34.24
CA SER A 18 20.81 -50.47 -35.57
C SER A 18 21.14 -48.98 -35.57
N LYS A 19 21.79 -48.48 -36.64
CA LYS A 19 22.18 -47.05 -36.77
C LYS A 19 20.98 -46.11 -36.46
N LYS A 20 19.74 -46.55 -36.75
CA LYS A 20 18.50 -45.84 -36.39
C LYS A 20 18.28 -45.72 -34.88
N LYS A 21 18.56 -46.76 -34.05
CA LYS A 21 18.44 -46.67 -32.57
C LYS A 21 19.50 -45.76 -31.97
N SER A 22 20.73 -45.71 -32.53
CA SER A 22 21.79 -44.80 -32.13
C SER A 22 21.44 -43.32 -32.46
N LEU A 23 20.87 -43.08 -33.65
CA LEU A 23 20.42 -41.75 -34.05
C LEU A 23 19.27 -41.23 -33.17
N LEU A 24 18.28 -42.10 -32.88
CA LEU A 24 17.15 -41.79 -32.02
C LEU A 24 17.62 -41.40 -30.61
N LYS A 25 18.60 -42.12 -30.03
CA LYS A 25 19.20 -41.77 -28.73
C LYS A 25 19.91 -40.40 -28.77
N LYS A 26 20.64 -40.12 -29.84
CA LYS A 26 21.34 -38.80 -29.98
C LYS A 26 20.31 -37.65 -30.10
N VAL A 27 19.25 -37.84 -30.87
CA VAL A 27 18.15 -36.88 -31.00
C VAL A 27 17.45 -36.67 -29.65
N LEU A 28 17.15 -37.77 -28.92
CA LEU A 28 16.52 -37.68 -27.59
C LEU A 28 17.42 -36.94 -26.58
N ILE A 29 18.73 -37.22 -26.57
CA ILE A 29 19.70 -36.52 -25.73
C ILE A 29 19.72 -35.03 -26.10
N GLY A 30 19.74 -34.71 -27.41
CA GLY A 30 19.70 -33.32 -27.88
C GLY A 30 18.45 -32.59 -27.43
N ILE A 31 17.28 -33.20 -27.51
CA ILE A 31 16.03 -32.64 -27.01
C ILE A 31 16.09 -32.42 -25.50
N VAL A 32 16.58 -33.37 -24.72
CA VAL A 32 16.72 -33.26 -23.27
C VAL A 32 17.68 -32.10 -22.91
N VAL A 33 18.80 -31.98 -23.59
CA VAL A 33 19.75 -30.88 -23.40
C VAL A 33 19.10 -29.51 -23.71
N ILE A 34 18.35 -29.43 -24.81
CA ILE A 34 17.59 -28.19 -25.16
C ILE A 34 16.56 -27.86 -24.10
N LEU A 35 15.80 -28.84 -23.60
CA LEU A 35 14.82 -28.65 -22.54
C LEU A 35 15.47 -28.17 -21.24
N ILE A 36 16.63 -28.75 -20.88
CA ILE A 36 17.41 -28.27 -19.71
C ILE A 36 17.87 -26.83 -19.92
N LEU A 37 18.43 -26.50 -21.08
CA LEU A 37 18.89 -25.16 -21.39
C LEU A 37 17.74 -24.13 -21.37
N LEU A 38 16.56 -24.51 -21.85
CA LEU A 38 15.35 -23.65 -21.78
C LEU A 38 14.77 -23.56 -20.37
N SER A 39 14.98 -24.55 -19.52
CA SER A 39 14.48 -24.53 -18.14
C SER A 39 15.27 -23.55 -17.24
N ILE A 40 16.56 -23.33 -17.52
CA ILE A 40 17.41 -22.42 -16.73
C ILE A 40 16.83 -21.00 -16.67
N PRO A 41 16.56 -20.31 -17.81
CA PRO A 41 15.95 -18.96 -17.76
C PRO A 41 14.53 -19.00 -17.15
N TYR A 42 13.77 -20.09 -17.34
CA TYR A 42 12.47 -20.25 -16.72
C TYR A 42 12.55 -20.21 -15.19
N PHE A 43 13.40 -21.07 -14.59
CA PHE A 43 13.57 -21.11 -13.14
C PHE A 43 14.23 -19.84 -12.59
N TRP A 44 15.14 -19.22 -13.35
CA TRP A 44 15.75 -17.97 -12.96
C TRP A 44 14.74 -16.82 -12.88
N ILE A 45 13.87 -16.65 -13.88
CA ILE A 45 12.80 -15.65 -13.87
C ILE A 45 11.79 -15.95 -12.75
N GLN A 46 11.44 -17.22 -12.51
CA GLN A 46 10.56 -17.61 -11.40
C GLN A 46 11.19 -17.29 -10.04
N HIS A 47 12.50 -17.41 -9.91
CA HIS A 47 13.21 -17.03 -8.69
C HIS A 47 13.19 -15.52 -8.46
N LEU A 48 13.38 -14.70 -9.51
CA LEU A 48 13.34 -13.24 -9.42
C LEU A 48 11.94 -12.69 -9.08
N TYR A 49 10.92 -13.29 -9.67
CA TYR A 49 9.51 -12.86 -9.55
C TYR A 49 8.61 -14.00 -9.10
N PRO A 50 8.72 -14.40 -7.81
CA PRO A 50 8.06 -15.63 -7.33
C PRO A 50 6.53 -15.56 -7.33
N THR A 51 5.96 -14.37 -7.42
CA THR A 51 4.52 -14.14 -7.36
C THR A 51 3.81 -14.30 -8.70
N THR A 52 4.53 -14.43 -9.83
CA THR A 52 3.93 -14.56 -11.16
C THR A 52 4.60 -15.65 -11.99
N SER A 53 3.93 -16.12 -13.04
CA SER A 53 4.56 -17.09 -13.97
C SER A 53 5.64 -16.42 -14.82
N PRO A 54 6.69 -17.13 -15.23
CA PRO A 54 7.75 -16.58 -16.08
C PRO A 54 7.23 -15.97 -17.38
N PHE A 55 6.17 -16.54 -17.99
CA PHE A 55 5.58 -15.98 -19.21
C PHE A 55 4.93 -14.61 -18.96
N LYS A 56 4.18 -14.46 -17.86
CA LYS A 56 3.63 -13.15 -17.46
C LYS A 56 4.74 -12.16 -17.10
N ALA A 57 5.77 -12.60 -16.37
CA ALA A 57 6.91 -11.76 -16.03
C ALA A 57 7.62 -11.21 -17.28
N ILE A 58 7.83 -12.04 -18.31
CA ILE A 58 8.39 -11.59 -19.60
C ILE A 58 7.48 -10.56 -20.28
N SER A 59 6.17 -10.77 -20.25
CA SER A 59 5.22 -9.79 -20.79
C SER A 59 5.31 -8.44 -20.07
N TYR A 60 5.38 -8.46 -18.72
CA TYR A 60 5.56 -7.25 -17.93
C TYR A 60 6.91 -6.58 -18.16
N LEU A 61 8.00 -7.34 -18.26
CA LEU A 61 9.33 -6.81 -18.61
C LEU A 61 9.32 -6.08 -19.95
N ASN A 62 8.68 -6.65 -20.98
CA ASN A 62 8.54 -6.00 -22.27
C ASN A 62 7.71 -4.72 -22.20
N TYR A 63 6.60 -4.72 -21.43
CA TYR A 63 5.76 -3.55 -21.23
C TYR A 63 6.51 -2.41 -20.53
N TYR A 64 7.18 -2.69 -19.39
CA TYR A 64 7.87 -1.67 -18.61
C TYR A 64 9.22 -1.24 -19.21
N ARG A 65 9.81 -2.04 -20.11
CA ARG A 65 10.99 -1.64 -20.89
C ARG A 65 10.75 -0.35 -21.70
N SER A 66 9.52 -0.16 -22.20
CA SER A 66 9.12 1.07 -22.91
C SER A 66 8.63 2.18 -21.98
N ARG A 67 8.49 1.90 -20.70
CA ARG A 67 8.04 2.82 -19.64
C ARG A 67 8.96 2.70 -18.43
N PRO A 68 10.23 3.13 -18.55
CA PRO A 68 11.20 2.98 -17.46
C PRO A 68 10.76 3.78 -16.24
N HIS A 69 11.11 3.27 -15.08
CA HIS A 69 10.93 3.98 -13.82
C HIS A 69 11.59 5.36 -13.89
N GLN A 70 10.85 6.39 -13.45
CA GLN A 70 11.34 7.77 -13.48
C GLN A 70 12.38 8.00 -12.38
N ASP A 71 13.30 8.91 -12.62
CA ASP A 71 14.26 9.35 -11.59
C ASP A 71 13.57 10.33 -10.63
N LEU A 72 13.09 9.80 -9.53
CA LEU A 72 12.33 10.52 -8.51
C LEU A 72 13.28 11.09 -7.45
N ASN A 73 13.09 12.34 -7.08
CA ASN A 73 13.89 13.02 -6.04
C ASN A 73 13.38 12.78 -4.61
N LYS A 74 12.21 12.15 -4.46
CA LYS A 74 11.55 11.80 -3.20
C LYS A 74 10.85 10.46 -3.31
N SER A 75 10.59 9.81 -2.19
CA SER A 75 9.73 8.63 -2.15
C SER A 75 8.31 9.00 -2.55
N THR A 76 7.74 8.25 -3.48
CA THR A 76 6.34 8.33 -3.86
C THR A 76 5.73 6.97 -3.63
N MET A 77 5.00 6.84 -2.53
CA MET A 77 4.41 5.59 -2.08
C MET A 77 2.92 5.55 -2.40
N GLY A 78 2.37 4.37 -2.59
CA GLY A 78 0.94 4.21 -2.74
C GLY A 78 0.43 2.99 -1.98
N PHE A 79 -0.62 3.17 -1.17
CA PHE A 79 -1.33 2.07 -0.54
C PHE A 79 -2.31 1.43 -1.50
N ALA A 80 -2.28 0.10 -1.55
CA ALA A 80 -3.11 -0.75 -2.39
C ALA A 80 -4.07 -1.59 -1.53
N PRO A 81 -5.23 -1.05 -1.13
CA PRO A 81 -6.20 -1.79 -0.33
C PRO A 81 -6.74 -2.99 -1.10
N TYR A 82 -6.92 -4.12 -0.39
CA TYR A 82 -7.40 -5.37 -1.00
C TYR A 82 -8.77 -5.21 -1.68
N TRP A 83 -9.60 -4.28 -1.21
CA TRP A 83 -10.94 -4.00 -1.79
C TRP A 83 -10.93 -3.06 -2.99
N GLN A 84 -9.75 -2.59 -3.44
CA GLN A 84 -9.59 -1.73 -4.61
C GLN A 84 -8.73 -2.37 -5.72
N LEU A 85 -8.28 -3.61 -5.56
CA LEU A 85 -7.34 -4.27 -6.48
C LEU A 85 -7.85 -4.36 -7.93
N ASP A 86 -9.16 -4.47 -8.11
CA ASP A 86 -9.83 -4.47 -9.41
C ASP A 86 -9.76 -3.12 -10.15
N LYS A 87 -9.53 -2.02 -9.43
CA LYS A 87 -9.44 -0.65 -9.95
C LYS A 87 -8.00 -0.17 -10.18
N MET A 88 -7.02 -1.06 -9.99
CA MET A 88 -5.58 -0.73 -10.06
C MET A 88 -4.94 -1.11 -11.39
N GLN A 89 -5.70 -1.15 -12.50
CA GLN A 89 -5.17 -1.58 -13.80
C GLN A 89 -4.26 -0.54 -14.46
N ASP A 90 -4.55 0.74 -14.29
CA ASP A 90 -3.89 1.86 -14.97
C ASP A 90 -2.97 2.70 -14.07
N ILE A 91 -2.48 2.10 -12.97
CA ILE A 91 -1.56 2.78 -12.06
C ILE A 91 -0.23 3.06 -12.76
N ARG A 92 0.28 4.27 -12.58
CA ARG A 92 1.59 4.71 -13.06
C ARG A 92 2.71 4.22 -12.15
N LEU A 93 2.99 2.89 -12.22
CA LEU A 93 4.06 2.26 -11.42
C LEU A 93 5.44 2.84 -11.71
N ASP A 94 5.63 3.44 -12.87
CA ASP A 94 6.84 4.17 -13.24
C ASP A 94 7.06 5.46 -12.42
N LEU A 95 6.03 5.94 -11.72
CA LEU A 95 6.06 7.11 -10.84
C LEU A 95 5.98 6.75 -9.34
N LEU A 96 6.00 5.46 -8.99
CA LEU A 96 5.92 5.00 -7.60
C LEU A 96 7.19 4.30 -7.17
N THR A 97 7.82 4.78 -6.09
CA THR A 97 8.94 4.07 -5.45
C THR A 97 8.49 2.83 -4.70
N ASP A 98 7.29 2.88 -4.11
CA ASP A 98 6.75 1.81 -3.28
C ASP A 98 5.25 1.61 -3.54
N VAL A 99 4.82 0.34 -3.61
CA VAL A 99 3.41 -0.05 -3.58
C VAL A 99 3.20 -0.97 -2.39
N ILE A 100 2.34 -0.58 -1.46
CA ILE A 100 2.15 -1.24 -0.19
C ILE A 100 0.76 -1.87 -0.15
N TYR A 101 0.70 -3.20 -0.12
CA TYR A 101 -0.58 -3.91 0.06
C TYR A 101 -1.18 -3.57 1.42
N PHE A 102 -2.44 -3.18 1.45
CA PHE A 102 -3.19 -2.86 2.65
C PHE A 102 -4.42 -3.76 2.75
N SER A 103 -4.49 -4.63 3.71
CA SER A 103 -3.56 -5.00 4.77
C SER A 103 -3.77 -6.47 5.15
N LEU A 104 -2.88 -7.01 5.96
CA LEU A 104 -3.11 -8.24 6.69
C LEU A 104 -3.33 -7.90 8.17
N THR A 105 -4.32 -8.56 8.78
CA THR A 105 -4.64 -8.42 10.20
C THR A 105 -3.96 -9.49 11.04
N VAL A 106 -4.05 -9.38 12.36
CA VAL A 106 -3.38 -10.27 13.33
C VAL A 106 -4.44 -10.99 14.18
N ASP A 107 -4.28 -12.29 14.37
CA ASP A 107 -5.13 -13.08 15.25
C ASP A 107 -4.71 -12.95 16.74
N ASP A 108 -5.51 -13.52 17.64
CA ASP A 108 -5.26 -13.42 19.09
C ASP A 108 -3.97 -14.16 19.54
N GLN A 109 -3.42 -15.04 18.71
CA GLN A 109 -2.15 -15.72 18.94
C GLN A 109 -0.95 -14.98 18.32
N GLY A 110 -1.21 -13.85 17.67
CA GLY A 110 -0.18 -13.05 17.01
C GLY A 110 0.22 -13.54 15.61
N ASN A 111 -0.48 -14.49 15.01
CA ASN A 111 -0.21 -14.86 13.62
C ASN A 111 -0.94 -13.90 12.66
N ILE A 112 -0.49 -13.84 11.41
CA ILE A 112 -1.29 -13.24 10.34
C ILE A 112 -2.62 -13.98 10.27
N ALA A 113 -3.72 -13.24 10.47
CA ALA A 113 -5.06 -13.79 10.56
C ALA A 113 -5.51 -14.38 9.22
N LYS A 114 -5.99 -15.62 9.24
CA LYS A 114 -6.61 -16.28 8.08
C LYS A 114 -8.12 -16.31 8.18
N LYS A 115 -8.63 -16.07 9.37
CA LYS A 115 -10.05 -16.01 9.69
C LYS A 115 -10.34 -14.69 10.40
N ASN A 116 -11.53 -14.14 10.16
CA ASN A 116 -12.04 -12.98 10.88
C ASN A 116 -12.68 -13.40 12.22
N ALA A 117 -13.16 -12.44 13.00
CA ALA A 117 -13.81 -12.68 14.29
C ALA A 117 -15.07 -13.59 14.22
N LYS A 118 -15.68 -13.74 13.04
CA LYS A 118 -16.83 -14.63 12.78
C LYS A 118 -16.41 -16.03 12.30
N SER A 119 -15.11 -16.34 12.33
CA SER A 119 -14.53 -17.59 11.80
C SER A 119 -14.69 -17.78 10.27
N GLU A 120 -15.04 -16.72 9.54
CA GLU A 120 -15.04 -16.67 8.09
C GLU A 120 -13.61 -16.39 7.58
N ASP A 121 -13.35 -16.67 6.30
CA ASP A 121 -12.05 -16.31 5.71
C ASP A 121 -11.80 -14.81 5.77
N ASP A 122 -10.62 -14.41 6.28
CA ASP A 122 -10.23 -13.00 6.31
C ASP A 122 -10.06 -12.48 4.88
N PRO A 123 -10.79 -11.44 4.47
CA PRO A 123 -10.78 -10.98 3.08
C PRO A 123 -9.41 -10.44 2.64
N GLY A 124 -8.67 -9.81 3.55
CA GLY A 124 -7.30 -9.36 3.29
C GLY A 124 -6.37 -10.55 3.03
N TRP A 125 -6.45 -11.62 3.85
CA TRP A 125 -5.66 -12.83 3.63
C TRP A 125 -6.05 -13.57 2.33
N VAL A 126 -7.34 -13.64 2.03
CA VAL A 126 -7.80 -14.25 0.77
C VAL A 126 -7.23 -13.49 -0.43
N ALA A 127 -7.42 -12.17 -0.48
CA ALA A 127 -6.92 -11.33 -1.56
C ALA A 127 -5.39 -11.34 -1.67
N TRP A 128 -4.68 -11.42 -0.53
CA TRP A 128 -3.21 -11.53 -0.48
C TRP A 128 -2.66 -12.70 -1.28
N ASN A 129 -3.41 -13.83 -1.30
CA ASN A 129 -3.00 -15.06 -1.98
C ASN A 129 -3.56 -15.19 -3.41
N GLN A 130 -4.36 -14.24 -3.88
CA GLN A 130 -4.95 -14.26 -5.22
C GLN A 130 -4.06 -13.64 -6.30
N ALA A 131 -4.41 -13.92 -7.56
CA ALA A 131 -3.67 -13.45 -8.72
C ALA A 131 -3.57 -11.92 -8.82
N PRO A 132 -4.61 -11.10 -8.54
CA PRO A 132 -4.50 -9.64 -8.63
C PRO A 132 -3.38 -9.07 -7.76
N THR A 133 -3.28 -9.49 -6.50
CA THR A 133 -2.20 -9.07 -5.58
C THR A 133 -0.84 -9.56 -6.08
N ASN A 134 -0.74 -10.82 -6.48
CA ASN A 134 0.50 -11.39 -6.97
C ASN A 134 1.00 -10.69 -8.23
N ASP A 135 0.11 -10.37 -9.15
CA ASP A 135 0.41 -9.63 -10.37
C ASP A 135 0.81 -8.17 -10.06
N LEU A 136 0.16 -7.51 -9.10
CA LEU A 136 0.53 -6.16 -8.67
C LEU A 136 1.95 -6.13 -8.08
N ILE A 137 2.28 -7.06 -7.19
CA ILE A 137 3.62 -7.21 -6.63
C ILE A 137 4.67 -7.41 -7.73
N ALA A 138 4.44 -8.35 -8.65
CA ALA A 138 5.36 -8.61 -9.75
C ALA A 138 5.53 -7.41 -10.68
N LYS A 139 4.44 -6.74 -11.05
CA LYS A 139 4.47 -5.52 -11.88
C LYS A 139 5.27 -4.40 -11.19
N THR A 140 5.04 -4.19 -9.90
CA THR A 140 5.78 -3.18 -9.11
C THR A 140 7.28 -3.46 -9.14
N GLN A 141 7.69 -4.70 -8.85
CA GLN A 141 9.11 -5.10 -8.85
C GLN A 141 9.73 -4.98 -10.24
N ILE A 142 9.03 -5.38 -11.29
CA ILE A 142 9.49 -5.31 -12.68
C ILE A 142 9.57 -3.86 -13.17
N ALA A 143 8.66 -2.99 -12.72
CA ALA A 143 8.69 -1.57 -13.03
C ALA A 143 9.83 -0.81 -12.32
N GLY A 144 10.55 -1.45 -11.40
CA GLY A 144 11.65 -0.86 -10.64
C GLY A 144 11.26 -0.31 -9.26
N GLY A 145 9.98 -0.45 -8.88
CA GLY A 145 9.50 -0.09 -7.56
C GLY A 145 9.66 -1.21 -6.54
N ARG A 146 9.40 -0.92 -5.27
CA ARG A 146 9.45 -1.87 -4.16
C ARG A 146 8.02 -2.27 -3.76
N ALA A 147 7.78 -3.56 -3.60
CA ALA A 147 6.52 -4.06 -3.06
C ALA A 147 6.61 -4.17 -1.53
N GLY A 148 5.58 -3.72 -0.84
CA GLY A 148 5.45 -3.73 0.60
C GLY A 148 4.15 -4.37 1.09
N LEU A 149 4.09 -4.58 2.41
CA LEU A 149 2.94 -5.15 3.11
C LEU A 149 2.66 -4.36 4.38
N THR A 150 1.41 -3.95 4.58
CA THR A 150 0.91 -3.43 5.85
C THR A 150 0.41 -4.56 6.75
N ILE A 151 0.89 -4.57 7.99
CA ILE A 151 0.33 -5.35 9.09
C ILE A 151 -0.47 -4.39 9.96
N ALA A 152 -1.79 -4.61 10.07
CA ALA A 152 -2.69 -3.71 10.76
C ALA A 152 -3.31 -4.33 12.01
N ILE A 153 -3.34 -3.57 13.12
CA ILE A 153 -4.15 -3.85 14.31
C ILE A 153 -4.83 -2.54 14.70
N LEU A 154 -6.18 -2.47 14.51
CA LEU A 154 -6.97 -1.25 14.64
C LEU A 154 -7.88 -1.26 15.89
N ASP A 155 -7.78 -2.28 16.72
CA ASP A 155 -8.59 -2.45 17.93
C ASP A 155 -7.72 -2.34 19.18
N ASN A 156 -8.12 -1.48 20.13
CA ASN A 156 -7.34 -1.19 21.34
C ASN A 156 -7.05 -2.44 22.20
N ASP A 157 -8.04 -3.31 22.40
CA ASP A 157 -7.87 -4.51 23.22
C ASP A 157 -6.96 -5.52 22.53
N LYS A 158 -7.05 -5.66 21.21
CA LYS A 158 -6.15 -6.50 20.43
C LYS A 158 -4.72 -5.96 20.49
N ILE A 159 -4.50 -4.66 20.32
CA ILE A 159 -3.18 -4.02 20.45
C ILE A 159 -2.60 -4.30 21.84
N LYS A 160 -3.40 -4.06 22.90
CA LYS A 160 -2.99 -4.31 24.27
C LYS A 160 -2.60 -5.77 24.49
N ASN A 161 -3.47 -6.71 24.15
CA ASN A 161 -3.24 -8.14 24.35
C ASN A 161 -2.01 -8.62 23.55
N PHE A 162 -1.85 -8.16 22.31
CA PHE A 162 -0.69 -8.46 21.49
C PHE A 162 0.61 -7.94 22.11
N LEU A 163 0.64 -6.68 22.56
CA LEU A 163 1.85 -6.07 23.11
C LEU A 163 2.23 -6.65 24.48
N LEU A 164 1.30 -7.20 25.23
CA LEU A 164 1.57 -7.88 26.50
C LEU A 164 2.00 -9.35 26.33
N SER A 165 1.96 -9.91 25.11
CA SER A 165 2.27 -11.31 24.83
C SER A 165 3.55 -11.45 23.99
N ASP A 166 4.66 -11.84 24.62
CA ASP A 166 5.93 -12.08 23.92
C ASP A 166 5.82 -13.21 22.88
N SER A 167 4.97 -14.21 23.12
CA SER A 167 4.70 -15.29 22.15
C SER A 167 3.97 -14.76 20.92
N SER A 168 2.95 -13.93 21.09
CA SER A 168 2.21 -13.31 19.98
C SER A 168 3.12 -12.40 19.13
N GLN A 169 3.97 -11.61 19.77
CA GLN A 169 4.97 -10.81 19.07
C GLN A 169 5.94 -11.68 18.24
N THR A 170 6.42 -12.78 18.82
CA THR A 170 7.33 -13.71 18.13
C THR A 170 6.65 -14.39 16.93
N ASN A 171 5.38 -14.78 17.08
CA ASN A 171 4.59 -15.37 16.00
C ASN A 171 4.39 -14.39 14.83
N LEU A 172 4.07 -13.12 15.14
CA LEU A 172 3.91 -12.10 14.10
C LEU A 172 5.22 -11.85 13.35
N ILE A 173 6.31 -11.68 14.06
CA ILE A 173 7.63 -11.48 13.46
C ILE A 173 7.96 -12.65 12.52
N THR A 174 7.77 -13.88 12.98
CA THR A 174 8.08 -15.10 12.21
C THR A 174 7.23 -15.19 10.95
N SER A 175 5.91 -14.94 11.08
CA SER A 175 5.00 -14.99 9.92
C SER A 175 5.25 -13.85 8.94
N THR A 176 5.59 -12.65 9.42
CA THR A 176 5.94 -11.51 8.57
C THR A 176 7.21 -11.78 7.78
N VAL A 177 8.29 -12.23 8.41
CA VAL A 177 9.54 -12.60 7.73
C VAL A 177 9.31 -13.68 6.67
N LYS A 178 8.44 -14.65 6.96
CA LYS A 178 8.07 -15.69 5.98
C LYS A 178 7.40 -15.09 4.73
N GLU A 179 6.42 -14.19 4.88
CA GLU A 179 5.76 -13.56 3.73
C GLU A 179 6.70 -12.61 2.97
N VAL A 180 7.58 -11.87 3.66
CA VAL A 180 8.65 -11.06 3.04
C VAL A 180 9.51 -11.90 2.11
N ASN A 181 10.04 -13.01 2.61
CA ASN A 181 10.91 -13.89 1.82
C ASN A 181 10.15 -14.58 0.68
N LYS A 182 8.91 -15.03 0.93
CA LYS A 182 8.06 -15.72 -0.05
C LYS A 182 7.75 -14.84 -1.27
N LYS A 183 7.50 -13.55 -1.07
CA LYS A 183 7.10 -12.62 -2.14
C LYS A 183 8.17 -11.58 -2.49
N HIS A 184 9.38 -11.71 -1.93
CA HIS A 184 10.51 -10.79 -2.13
C HIS A 184 10.14 -9.33 -1.83
N LEU A 185 9.40 -9.12 -0.75
CA LEU A 185 9.03 -7.77 -0.32
C LEU A 185 10.24 -6.98 0.16
N LYS A 186 10.18 -5.66 0.06
CA LYS A 186 11.24 -4.75 0.47
C LYS A 186 10.79 -3.73 1.51
N LEU A 187 9.55 -3.84 1.97
CA LEU A 187 8.95 -2.94 2.93
C LEU A 187 7.90 -3.66 3.77
N ILE A 188 7.98 -3.49 5.07
CA ILE A 188 6.90 -3.77 6.02
C ILE A 188 6.46 -2.45 6.63
N ASN A 189 5.15 -2.23 6.62
CA ASN A 189 4.51 -1.10 7.27
C ASN A 189 3.67 -1.60 8.45
N LEU A 190 3.87 -1.05 9.63
CA LEU A 190 3.06 -1.33 10.82
C LEU A 190 2.01 -0.23 10.98
N ASP A 191 0.75 -0.65 11.05
CA ASP A 191 -0.40 0.21 11.19
C ASP A 191 -1.17 -0.17 12.46
N PHE A 192 -0.72 0.37 13.59
CA PHE A 192 -1.30 0.10 14.92
C PHE A 192 -2.00 1.37 15.39
N GLU A 193 -3.33 1.37 15.29
CA GLU A 193 -4.15 2.54 15.59
C GLU A 193 -4.81 2.42 16.97
N TYR A 194 -4.11 2.89 18.00
CA TYR A 194 -4.67 2.96 19.36
C TYR A 194 -5.42 4.29 19.55
N THR A 195 -6.71 4.21 19.81
CA THR A 195 -7.57 5.38 20.04
C THR A 195 -7.61 5.75 21.53
N GLY A 196 -7.45 7.05 21.85
CA GLY A 196 -7.37 7.52 23.22
C GLY A 196 -5.99 7.32 23.84
N GLU A 197 -5.91 7.43 25.17
CA GLU A 197 -4.66 7.31 25.91
C GLU A 197 -4.39 5.85 26.28
N PRO A 198 -3.29 5.23 25.78
CA PRO A 198 -2.96 3.88 26.12
C PRO A 198 -2.43 3.77 27.55
N PRO A 199 -2.51 2.58 28.20
CA PRO A 199 -1.76 2.31 29.41
C PRO A 199 -0.25 2.61 29.22
N GLU A 200 0.37 3.23 30.23
CA GLU A 200 1.75 3.75 30.16
C GLU A 200 2.78 2.72 29.65
N GLU A 201 2.63 1.45 30.04
CA GLU A 201 3.54 0.38 29.62
C GLU A 201 3.50 0.04 28.14
N LEU A 202 2.37 0.33 27.41
CA LEU A 202 2.19 -0.14 26.05
C LEU A 202 3.11 0.59 25.06
N ALA A 203 3.45 1.85 25.28
CA ALA A 203 4.38 2.58 24.42
C ALA A 203 5.78 1.96 24.45
N GLY A 204 6.29 1.60 25.64
CA GLY A 204 7.55 0.88 25.78
C GLY A 204 7.52 -0.52 25.17
N LYS A 205 6.39 -1.22 25.30
CA LYS A 205 6.17 -2.55 24.68
C LYS A 205 6.16 -2.47 23.15
N PHE A 206 5.49 -1.45 22.58
CA PHE A 206 5.48 -1.23 21.14
C PHE A 206 6.89 -0.92 20.62
N THR A 207 7.63 -0.06 21.32
CA THR A 207 9.04 0.24 20.99
C THR A 207 9.90 -1.02 20.99
N ALA A 208 9.79 -1.85 22.02
CA ALA A 208 10.54 -3.11 22.12
C ALA A 208 10.19 -4.11 21.00
N PHE A 209 8.89 -4.25 20.69
CA PHE A 209 8.41 -5.08 19.59
C PHE A 209 8.95 -4.59 18.24
N THR A 210 8.88 -3.28 17.96
CA THR A 210 9.37 -2.67 16.72
C THR A 210 10.88 -2.88 16.56
N ASN A 211 11.66 -2.73 17.63
CA ASN A 211 13.10 -3.01 17.64
C ASN A 211 13.39 -4.47 17.28
N LYS A 212 12.66 -5.42 17.90
CA LYS A 212 12.79 -6.85 17.63
C LYS A 212 12.40 -7.20 16.19
N MET A 213 11.31 -6.62 15.66
CA MET A 213 10.89 -6.79 14.27
C MET A 213 11.99 -6.31 13.31
N LYS A 214 12.56 -5.12 13.56
CA LYS A 214 13.65 -4.58 12.71
C LYS A 214 14.88 -5.46 12.73
N GLN A 215 15.27 -5.96 13.90
CA GLN A 215 16.41 -6.86 14.05
C GLN A 215 16.20 -8.16 13.25
N GLU A 216 15.04 -8.77 13.37
CA GLU A 216 14.70 -10.03 12.66
C GLU A 216 14.61 -9.82 11.14
N LEU A 217 14.03 -8.71 10.68
CA LEU A 217 14.02 -8.34 9.26
C LEU A 217 15.44 -8.15 8.75
N SER A 218 16.29 -7.41 9.47
CA SER A 218 17.68 -7.15 9.06
C SER A 218 18.50 -8.45 8.96
N SER A 219 18.24 -9.43 9.84
CA SER A 219 18.96 -10.71 9.87
C SER A 219 18.44 -11.70 8.82
N LYS A 220 17.11 -11.85 8.67
CA LYS A 220 16.48 -12.93 7.90
C LYS A 220 15.90 -12.49 6.55
N ALA A 221 15.76 -11.19 6.33
CA ALA A 221 15.26 -10.59 5.09
C ALA A 221 16.02 -9.27 4.81
N PRO A 222 17.34 -9.33 4.60
CA PRO A 222 18.18 -8.13 4.49
C PRO A 222 17.72 -7.19 3.37
N GLY A 223 17.80 -5.88 3.64
CA GLY A 223 17.35 -4.84 2.73
C GLY A 223 15.85 -4.60 2.75
N THR A 224 15.12 -5.16 3.73
CA THR A 224 13.71 -4.83 3.99
C THR A 224 13.63 -3.66 4.96
N GLU A 225 12.93 -2.60 4.56
CA GLU A 225 12.63 -1.45 5.41
C GLU A 225 11.43 -1.73 6.32
N LEU A 226 11.40 -1.07 7.47
CA LEU A 226 10.33 -1.10 8.44
C LEU A 226 9.81 0.32 8.64
N ASP A 227 8.60 0.58 8.16
CA ASP A 227 7.89 1.84 8.34
C ASP A 227 6.76 1.68 9.37
N ILE A 228 6.36 2.78 10.00
CA ILE A 228 5.17 2.81 10.86
C ILE A 228 4.25 3.96 10.45
N ASN A 229 2.94 3.76 10.62
CA ASN A 229 1.96 4.82 10.47
C ASN A 229 1.83 5.62 11.78
N LEU A 230 1.75 6.94 11.66
CA LEU A 230 1.47 7.87 12.76
C LEU A 230 0.16 8.61 12.51
N MET A 231 -0.63 8.77 13.57
CA MET A 231 -1.83 9.59 13.55
C MET A 231 -1.47 11.09 13.50
N VAL A 232 -2.40 11.92 13.05
CA VAL A 232 -2.22 13.38 12.89
C VAL A 232 -1.71 14.10 14.14
N ARG A 233 -2.06 13.61 15.33
CA ARG A 233 -1.68 14.23 16.61
C ARG A 233 -0.45 13.59 17.27
N SER A 234 0.16 12.56 16.69
CA SER A 234 1.25 11.82 17.33
C SER A 234 2.47 12.68 17.69
N GLY A 235 2.65 13.83 17.04
CA GLY A 235 3.70 14.79 17.43
C GLY A 235 3.41 15.57 18.72
N ARG A 236 2.13 15.65 19.14
CA ARG A 236 1.67 16.32 20.35
C ARG A 236 1.23 15.36 21.43
N ASP A 237 0.45 14.36 21.02
CA ASP A 237 -0.11 13.32 21.86
C ASP A 237 0.37 11.95 21.31
N PRO A 238 1.61 11.54 21.63
CA PRO A 238 2.25 10.40 20.97
C PRO A 238 1.58 9.07 21.25
N GLY A 239 0.79 8.96 22.31
CA GLY A 239 0.01 7.74 22.60
C GLY A 239 0.89 6.49 22.68
N LEU A 240 0.71 5.59 21.71
CA LEU A 240 1.45 4.34 21.61
C LEU A 240 2.93 4.51 21.19
N PHE A 241 3.33 5.69 20.68
CA PHE A 241 4.60 5.86 19.98
C PHE A 241 5.64 6.64 20.77
N GLU A 242 6.67 5.99 21.27
CA GLU A 242 7.87 6.66 21.77
C GLU A 242 8.74 7.10 20.59
N ILE A 243 8.28 8.13 19.83
CA ILE A 243 8.81 8.52 18.52
C ILE A 243 10.32 8.68 18.53
N GLU A 244 10.89 9.30 19.56
CA GLU A 244 12.34 9.51 19.65
C GLU A 244 13.12 8.21 19.82
N LYS A 245 12.59 7.21 20.53
CA LYS A 245 13.21 5.89 20.67
C LYS A 245 13.06 5.05 19.41
N LEU A 246 11.98 5.22 18.68
CA LEU A 246 11.70 4.51 17.43
C LEU A 246 12.59 4.92 16.26
N LYS A 247 13.20 6.12 16.30
CA LYS A 247 14.05 6.66 15.22
C LYS A 247 15.18 5.74 14.75
N SER A 248 15.69 4.88 15.64
CA SER A 248 16.81 3.98 15.33
C SER A 248 16.39 2.69 14.62
N SER A 249 15.15 2.26 14.78
CA SER A 249 14.64 0.99 14.25
C SER A 249 13.61 1.18 13.13
N VAL A 250 13.01 2.34 13.04
CA VAL A 250 12.05 2.70 11.98
C VAL A 250 12.77 3.46 10.87
N ASP A 251 12.60 3.02 9.64
CA ASP A 251 13.21 3.66 8.49
C ASP A 251 12.49 4.95 8.13
N ARG A 252 11.15 4.92 8.06
CA ARG A 252 10.30 6.07 7.75
C ARG A 252 9.03 6.06 8.59
N PHE A 253 8.52 7.25 8.88
CA PHE A 253 7.28 7.49 9.59
C PHE A 253 6.25 8.03 8.59
N ILE A 254 5.23 7.23 8.28
CA ILE A 254 4.15 7.62 7.38
C ILE A 254 3.09 8.30 8.24
N VAL A 255 2.93 9.60 8.07
CA VAL A 255 1.93 10.37 8.83
C VAL A 255 0.61 10.34 8.08
N MET A 256 -0.43 9.81 8.68
CA MET A 256 -1.79 9.78 8.12
C MET A 256 -2.42 11.16 8.20
N SER A 257 -1.87 12.15 7.47
CA SER A 257 -2.29 13.56 7.47
C SER A 257 -3.58 13.77 6.69
N TYR A 258 -4.58 12.99 7.06
CA TYR A 258 -5.97 13.02 6.59
C TYR A 258 -6.91 12.59 7.74
N ASP A 259 -8.21 12.57 7.48
CA ASP A 259 -9.25 12.29 8.48
C ASP A 259 -9.24 13.29 9.66
N TYR A 260 -8.92 14.56 9.39
CA TYR A 260 -9.15 15.65 10.34
C TYR A 260 -10.65 15.86 10.58
N TYR A 261 -11.45 15.63 9.55
CA TYR A 261 -12.90 15.41 9.59
C TYR A 261 -13.21 14.07 8.96
N THR A 262 -14.04 13.27 9.62
CA THR A 262 -14.39 11.91 9.23
C THR A 262 -15.89 11.77 9.03
N SER A 263 -16.34 10.62 8.55
CA SER A 263 -17.77 10.31 8.46
C SER A 263 -18.52 10.35 9.80
N GLY A 264 -17.81 10.30 10.92
CA GLY A 264 -18.37 10.41 12.28
C GLY A 264 -18.27 11.79 12.90
N SER A 265 -17.79 12.80 12.17
CA SER A 265 -17.68 14.18 12.69
C SER A 265 -19.06 14.84 12.84
N ASP A 266 -19.22 15.67 13.88
CA ASP A 266 -20.46 16.41 14.16
C ASP A 266 -20.76 17.50 13.13
N SER A 267 -19.79 17.86 12.30
CA SER A 267 -19.93 18.86 11.25
C SER A 267 -19.14 18.46 9.99
N ALA A 268 -19.60 18.95 8.85
CA ALA A 268 -18.82 18.85 7.61
C ALA A 268 -17.47 19.59 7.74
N GLY A 269 -16.46 19.13 7.00
CA GLY A 269 -15.15 19.75 7.02
C GLY A 269 -14.13 19.09 6.10
N PRO A 270 -12.99 19.74 5.85
CA PRO A 270 -11.96 19.23 4.95
C PRO A 270 -11.25 18.00 5.54
N VAL A 271 -11.07 16.95 4.73
CA VAL A 271 -10.38 15.71 5.15
C VAL A 271 -8.92 15.97 5.54
N ALA A 272 -8.27 16.96 4.91
CA ALA A 272 -6.88 17.33 5.16
C ALA A 272 -6.66 18.86 4.99
N PRO A 273 -7.15 19.69 5.93
CA PRO A 273 -6.97 21.14 5.86
C PRO A 273 -5.50 21.49 5.98
N MET A 274 -4.96 22.26 5.03
CA MET A 274 -3.56 22.69 5.09
C MET A 274 -3.30 23.63 6.28
N ASN A 275 -4.18 24.60 6.51
CA ASN A 275 -4.10 25.58 7.60
C ASN A 275 -5.49 25.84 8.19
N GLY A 276 -5.53 26.54 9.33
CA GLY A 276 -6.77 27.01 9.94
C GLY A 276 -6.89 26.75 11.44
N ALA A 277 -6.01 25.93 12.02
CA ALA A 277 -5.97 25.68 13.46
C ALA A 277 -5.59 26.96 14.24
N ALA A 278 -4.61 27.73 13.76
CA ALA A 278 -4.20 28.99 14.40
C ALA A 278 -5.30 30.04 14.44
N SER A 279 -6.16 30.10 13.43
CA SER A 279 -7.34 30.98 13.38
C SER A 279 -8.58 30.39 14.09
N LYS A 280 -8.47 29.17 14.62
CA LYS A 280 -9.57 28.40 15.22
C LYS A 280 -10.72 28.07 14.22
N LYS A 281 -10.46 28.19 12.92
CA LYS A 281 -11.42 27.78 11.89
C LYS A 281 -11.55 26.27 11.84
N TYR A 282 -10.43 25.56 11.96
CA TYR A 282 -10.38 24.10 12.10
C TYR A 282 -9.76 23.72 13.45
N PHE A 283 -10.15 22.57 13.97
CA PHE A 283 -9.63 22.10 15.27
C PHE A 283 -8.13 21.78 15.19
N PHE A 284 -7.71 21.22 14.08
CA PHE A 284 -6.33 20.83 13.79
C PHE A 284 -6.08 20.93 12.29
N ASP A 285 -4.83 20.97 11.85
CA ASP A 285 -4.46 21.08 10.43
C ASP A 285 -3.12 20.41 10.12
N VAL A 286 -2.85 20.26 8.81
CA VAL A 286 -1.63 19.62 8.29
C VAL A 286 -0.37 20.35 8.75
N THR A 287 -0.34 21.69 8.68
CA THR A 287 0.85 22.44 9.08
C THR A 287 1.15 22.32 10.58
N THR A 288 0.13 22.26 11.42
CA THR A 288 0.28 22.01 12.85
C THR A 288 0.79 20.60 13.14
N THR A 289 0.24 19.58 12.46
CA THR A 289 0.71 18.19 12.56
C THR A 289 2.22 18.11 12.33
N TYR A 290 2.70 18.67 11.23
CA TYR A 290 4.12 18.58 10.90
C TYR A 290 5.01 19.50 11.72
N SER A 291 4.50 20.67 12.15
CA SER A 291 5.20 21.52 13.09
C SER A 291 5.49 20.81 14.43
N ASP A 292 4.55 20.00 14.91
CA ASP A 292 4.75 19.23 16.13
C ASP A 292 5.69 18.03 15.89
N LEU A 293 5.55 17.30 14.78
CA LEU A 293 6.41 16.16 14.46
C LEU A 293 7.87 16.54 14.18
N LEU A 294 8.12 17.68 13.55
CA LEU A 294 9.48 18.16 13.25
C LEU A 294 10.29 18.54 14.50
N LYS A 295 9.65 18.67 15.66
CA LYS A 295 10.35 18.78 16.96
C LYS A 295 10.96 17.46 17.42
N LEU A 296 10.42 16.31 16.92
CA LEU A 296 10.75 14.96 17.35
C LEU A 296 11.50 14.19 16.26
N LEU A 297 11.23 14.45 14.99
CA LEU A 297 11.74 13.70 13.84
C LEU A 297 12.47 14.61 12.84
N PRO A 298 13.58 14.15 12.25
CA PRO A 298 14.15 14.84 11.11
C PRO A 298 13.24 14.67 9.88
N ALA A 299 13.19 15.71 9.03
CA ALA A 299 12.31 15.75 7.86
C ALA A 299 12.50 14.59 6.89
N ASP A 300 13.72 14.11 6.74
CA ASP A 300 14.07 13.01 5.85
C ASP A 300 13.61 11.62 6.34
N LYS A 301 13.00 11.52 7.51
CA LYS A 301 12.31 10.34 8.01
C LYS A 301 10.78 10.43 7.87
N ILE A 302 10.24 11.57 7.46
CA ILE A 302 8.80 11.80 7.38
C ILE A 302 8.30 11.54 5.96
N ILE A 303 7.24 10.74 5.86
CA ILE A 303 6.42 10.55 4.66
C ILE A 303 5.05 11.20 4.93
N MET A 304 4.64 12.11 4.06
CA MET A 304 3.35 12.79 4.17
C MET A 304 2.25 11.93 3.54
N GLY A 305 1.24 11.53 4.33
CA GLY A 305 0.02 10.90 3.83
C GLY A 305 -0.82 11.89 3.01
N ILE A 306 -1.28 11.44 1.85
CA ILE A 306 -2.05 12.26 0.91
C ILE A 306 -3.39 11.57 0.62
N PRO A 307 -4.53 12.18 0.99
CA PRO A 307 -5.83 11.59 0.67
C PRO A 307 -6.20 11.83 -0.79
N TYR A 308 -6.67 10.79 -1.48
CA TYR A 308 -7.32 10.91 -2.80
C TYR A 308 -8.84 10.82 -2.65
N TYR A 309 -9.37 11.33 -1.54
CA TYR A 309 -10.78 11.27 -1.18
C TYR A 309 -11.18 12.45 -0.28
N GLY A 310 -12.44 12.53 -0.01
CA GLY A 310 -13.07 13.37 0.99
C GLY A 310 -14.38 12.74 1.45
N TYR A 311 -15.25 13.54 1.99
CA TYR A 311 -16.56 13.09 2.45
C TYR A 311 -17.66 14.05 1.99
N ASP A 312 -18.88 13.51 1.93
CA ASP A 312 -20.11 14.20 1.58
C ASP A 312 -21.15 13.94 2.68
N TRP A 313 -21.51 14.99 3.43
CA TRP A 313 -22.38 14.91 4.60
C TRP A 313 -23.78 15.43 4.31
N PRO A 314 -24.86 14.77 4.80
CA PRO A 314 -26.14 15.43 5.00
C PRO A 314 -25.99 16.47 6.12
N VAL A 315 -26.45 17.71 5.89
CA VAL A 315 -26.22 18.84 6.78
C VAL A 315 -27.47 19.68 7.01
N GLU A 316 -27.43 20.57 8.00
CA GLU A 316 -28.53 21.50 8.28
C GLU A 316 -28.61 22.63 7.25
N ASP A 317 -27.48 23.14 6.76
CA ASP A 317 -27.40 24.28 5.82
C ASP A 317 -26.24 24.06 4.82
N LYS A 318 -26.57 23.90 3.55
CA LYS A 318 -25.61 23.72 2.46
C LYS A 318 -24.77 24.95 2.14
N SER A 319 -25.17 26.13 2.62
CA SER A 319 -24.41 27.39 2.42
C SER A 319 -23.26 27.57 3.41
N ASP A 320 -23.28 26.82 4.53
CA ASP A 320 -22.19 26.79 5.49
C ASP A 320 -21.27 25.57 5.23
N PRO A 321 -20.01 25.79 4.82
CA PRO A 321 -19.05 24.71 4.59
C PRO A 321 -18.77 23.85 5.83
N ARG A 322 -19.10 24.33 7.01
CA ARG A 322 -18.90 23.67 8.31
C ARG A 322 -20.21 23.37 9.03
N SER A 323 -21.30 23.34 8.28
CA SER A 323 -22.63 23.04 8.80
C SER A 323 -22.64 21.77 9.64
N LEU A 324 -23.48 21.75 10.67
CA LEU A 324 -23.70 20.56 11.50
C LEU A 324 -24.21 19.41 10.65
N ALA A 325 -23.63 18.26 10.85
CA ALA A 325 -24.06 17.04 10.19
C ALA A 325 -25.40 16.57 10.78
N LEU A 326 -26.33 16.21 9.89
CA LEU A 326 -27.59 15.60 10.33
C LEU A 326 -27.31 14.16 10.82
N PRO A 327 -28.08 13.66 11.81
CA PRO A 327 -28.00 12.27 12.21
C PRO A 327 -28.22 11.34 11.01
N GLN A 328 -27.29 10.41 10.80
CA GLN A 328 -27.34 9.49 9.67
C GLN A 328 -28.54 8.55 9.78
N SER A 329 -29.37 8.52 8.76
CA SER A 329 -30.59 7.69 8.68
C SER A 329 -31.10 7.63 7.23
N ASP A 330 -32.04 6.73 6.94
CA ASP A 330 -32.69 6.67 5.62
C ASP A 330 -33.40 7.99 5.24
N ALA A 331 -33.90 8.71 6.26
CA ALA A 331 -34.61 9.98 6.03
C ALA A 331 -33.65 11.17 5.75
N ASN A 332 -32.47 11.18 6.35
CA ASN A 332 -31.48 12.25 6.20
C ASN A 332 -30.39 11.91 5.18
N GLY A 333 -30.21 10.63 4.87
CA GLY A 333 -29.06 10.10 4.15
C GLY A 333 -27.88 9.76 5.07
N TYR A 334 -26.86 9.19 4.47
CA TYR A 334 -25.62 8.79 5.14
C TYR A 334 -24.44 9.63 4.64
N VAL A 335 -23.41 9.75 5.47
CA VAL A 335 -22.13 10.31 5.02
C VAL A 335 -21.49 9.35 4.02
N GLU A 336 -21.06 9.89 2.90
CA GLU A 336 -20.43 9.09 1.85
C GLU A 336 -18.97 9.45 1.68
N THR A 337 -18.13 8.42 1.51
CA THR A 337 -16.74 8.64 1.06
C THR A 337 -16.77 9.06 -0.41
N LEU A 338 -16.15 10.19 -0.71
CA LEU A 338 -16.09 10.77 -2.05
C LEU A 338 -14.66 10.65 -2.59
N SER A 339 -14.39 9.60 -3.37
CA SER A 339 -13.09 9.45 -4.04
C SER A 339 -12.86 10.56 -5.07
N TYR A 340 -11.59 10.87 -5.35
CA TYR A 340 -11.21 11.87 -6.35
C TYR A 340 -11.89 11.65 -7.71
N GLY A 341 -11.85 10.40 -8.22
CA GLY A 341 -12.47 10.09 -9.50
C GLY A 341 -13.99 10.26 -9.48
N ARG A 342 -14.67 9.92 -8.36
CA ARG A 342 -16.10 10.16 -8.22
C ARG A 342 -16.44 11.64 -8.16
N ALA A 343 -15.66 12.43 -7.41
CA ALA A 343 -15.86 13.88 -7.34
C ALA A 343 -15.69 14.55 -8.73
N ARG A 344 -14.79 14.01 -9.55
CA ARG A 344 -14.54 14.53 -10.90
C ARG A 344 -15.61 14.17 -11.91
N GLU A 345 -16.27 13.01 -11.76
CA GLU A 345 -17.29 12.53 -12.69
C GLU A 345 -18.67 13.16 -12.46
N ASP A 346 -19.00 13.45 -11.22
CA ASP A 346 -20.32 13.91 -10.83
C ASP A 346 -20.42 15.43 -10.94
N GLN A 347 -21.30 15.91 -11.82
CA GLN A 347 -21.51 17.33 -12.10
C GLN A 347 -21.95 18.15 -10.86
N LYS A 348 -22.53 17.50 -9.83
CA LYS A 348 -22.91 18.18 -8.60
C LYS A 348 -21.70 18.71 -7.80
N PHE A 349 -20.49 18.20 -8.07
CA PHE A 349 -19.24 18.65 -7.47
C PHE A 349 -18.44 19.61 -8.37
N SER A 350 -19.16 20.39 -9.18
CA SER A 350 -18.59 21.40 -10.06
C SER A 350 -19.53 22.61 -10.22
N GLY A 351 -19.02 23.71 -10.76
CA GLY A 351 -19.82 24.91 -11.04
C GLY A 351 -20.05 25.83 -9.83
N ASP A 352 -21.13 26.61 -9.85
CA ASP A 352 -21.38 27.73 -8.92
C ASP A 352 -21.72 27.29 -7.49
N ASN A 353 -22.06 26.03 -7.28
CA ASN A 353 -22.31 25.45 -5.97
C ASN A 353 -21.01 25.01 -5.26
N CYS A 354 -19.87 25.20 -5.90
CA CYS A 354 -18.56 24.82 -5.37
C CYS A 354 -17.67 26.05 -5.15
N GLN A 355 -16.91 26.01 -4.05
CA GLN A 355 -15.95 27.04 -3.69
C GLN A 355 -14.64 26.40 -3.27
N PHE A 356 -13.57 27.19 -3.24
CA PHE A 356 -12.28 26.76 -2.75
C PHE A 356 -11.98 27.49 -1.43
N ASP A 357 -11.69 26.72 -0.36
CA ASP A 357 -11.30 27.31 0.92
C ASP A 357 -9.80 27.57 0.93
N GLU A 358 -9.43 28.83 0.99
CA GLU A 358 -8.03 29.29 0.91
C GLU A 358 -7.19 28.89 2.13
N LEU A 359 -7.79 28.66 3.30
CA LEU A 359 -7.07 28.18 4.48
C LEU A 359 -6.87 26.67 4.40
N ALA A 360 -7.93 25.93 4.15
CA ALA A 360 -7.84 24.48 4.00
C ALA A 360 -7.08 24.08 2.72
N GLN A 361 -7.00 24.97 1.71
CA GLN A 361 -6.52 24.66 0.36
C GLN A 361 -7.26 23.46 -0.23
N THR A 362 -8.58 23.43 -0.06
CA THR A 362 -9.44 22.29 -0.41
C THR A 362 -10.78 22.78 -0.95
N PRO A 363 -11.33 22.22 -2.03
CA PRO A 363 -12.66 22.56 -2.52
C PRO A 363 -13.75 21.94 -1.66
N TRP A 364 -14.89 22.63 -1.66
CA TRP A 364 -16.14 22.12 -1.09
C TRP A 364 -17.32 22.55 -1.96
N CYS A 365 -18.42 21.79 -1.90
CA CYS A 365 -19.65 22.09 -2.63
C CYS A 365 -20.86 21.90 -1.71
N GLY A 366 -21.81 22.86 -1.79
CA GLY A 366 -23.09 22.74 -1.11
C GLY A 366 -24.22 22.51 -2.10
N TYR A 367 -25.08 21.51 -1.90
CA TYR A 367 -26.18 21.19 -2.79
C TYR A 367 -27.34 20.55 -2.04
N THR A 368 -28.52 20.48 -2.68
CA THR A 368 -29.66 19.71 -2.15
C THR A 368 -29.75 18.39 -2.89
N GLU A 369 -29.75 17.28 -2.14
CA GLU A 369 -29.85 15.93 -2.71
C GLU A 369 -31.27 15.71 -3.26
N PRO A 370 -31.41 15.45 -4.58
CA PRO A 370 -32.74 15.34 -5.19
C PRO A 370 -33.62 14.22 -4.63
N THR A 371 -33.02 13.13 -4.17
CA THR A 371 -33.74 11.94 -3.68
C THR A 371 -34.32 12.11 -2.28
N THR A 372 -33.60 12.80 -1.41
CA THR A 372 -34.01 13.01 -0.01
C THR A 372 -34.53 14.42 0.26
N GLY A 373 -34.28 15.38 -0.64
CA GLY A 373 -34.56 16.78 -0.42
C GLY A 373 -33.71 17.43 0.68
N LYS A 374 -32.67 16.75 1.18
CA LYS A 374 -31.79 17.25 2.24
C LYS A 374 -30.62 18.01 1.67
N ASP A 375 -30.19 19.03 2.41
CA ASP A 375 -28.98 19.75 2.12
C ASP A 375 -27.74 18.89 2.43
N ARG A 376 -26.73 19.04 1.59
CA ARG A 376 -25.45 18.33 1.71
C ARG A 376 -24.28 19.28 1.52
N VAL A 377 -23.19 18.97 2.20
CA VAL A 377 -21.88 19.62 1.99
C VAL A 377 -20.85 18.52 1.74
N ALA A 378 -20.20 18.61 0.59
CA ALA A 378 -19.11 17.75 0.22
C ALA A 378 -17.78 18.51 0.30
N TRP A 379 -16.80 17.94 0.99
CA TRP A 379 -15.39 18.34 0.94
C TRP A 379 -14.58 17.25 0.29
N PHE A 380 -13.71 17.59 -0.67
CA PHE A 380 -12.97 16.58 -1.43
C PHE A 380 -11.64 17.16 -1.93
N GLU A 381 -10.75 16.29 -2.38
CA GLU A 381 -9.50 16.71 -2.99
C GLU A 381 -9.66 16.89 -4.51
N ASN A 382 -8.99 17.93 -5.04
CA ASN A 382 -8.85 18.16 -6.48
C ASN A 382 -7.37 18.35 -6.87
N ALA A 383 -7.11 18.55 -8.16
CA ALA A 383 -5.75 18.74 -8.66
C ALA A 383 -5.01 19.91 -7.99
N GLN A 384 -5.71 21.00 -7.66
CA GLN A 384 -5.14 22.17 -6.99
C GLN A 384 -4.76 21.85 -5.53
N SER A 385 -5.65 21.22 -4.78
CA SER A 385 -5.42 20.86 -3.38
C SER A 385 -4.32 19.81 -3.21
N ILE A 386 -4.28 18.81 -4.09
CA ILE A 386 -3.20 17.80 -4.10
C ILE A 386 -1.86 18.43 -4.46
N LYS A 387 -1.82 19.35 -5.43
CA LYS A 387 -0.59 20.09 -5.77
C LYS A 387 -0.07 20.90 -4.59
N ALA A 388 -0.94 21.53 -3.82
CA ALA A 388 -0.55 22.27 -2.61
C ALA A 388 0.12 21.34 -1.59
N LYS A 389 -0.45 20.15 -1.35
CA LYS A 389 0.10 19.15 -0.42
C LYS A 389 1.43 18.56 -0.90
N TYR A 390 1.57 18.25 -2.19
CA TYR A 390 2.85 17.79 -2.76
C TYR A 390 3.94 18.83 -2.64
N ASN A 391 3.63 20.10 -2.96
CA ASN A 391 4.56 21.21 -2.82
C ASN A 391 4.96 21.42 -1.36
N TYR A 392 4.02 21.28 -0.42
CA TYR A 392 4.32 21.35 1.00
C TYR A 392 5.33 20.29 1.42
N ALA A 393 5.09 19.02 1.08
CA ALA A 393 6.01 17.92 1.38
C ALA A 393 7.42 18.17 0.80
N LYS A 394 7.48 18.64 -0.46
CA LYS A 394 8.74 18.99 -1.13
C LYS A 394 9.48 20.15 -0.43
N ASN A 395 8.77 21.23 -0.10
CA ASN A 395 9.34 22.43 0.53
C ASN A 395 9.81 22.18 1.96
N GLN A 396 9.13 21.31 2.70
CA GLN A 396 9.55 20.85 4.04
C GLN A 396 10.70 19.84 3.99
N ASN A 397 11.14 19.47 2.80
CA ASN A 397 12.18 18.46 2.55
C ASN A 397 11.87 17.10 3.18
N PHE A 398 10.59 16.71 3.24
CA PHE A 398 10.20 15.38 3.70
C PHE A 398 10.83 14.27 2.83
N SER A 399 10.93 13.06 3.37
CA SER A 399 11.40 11.88 2.62
C SER A 399 10.53 11.59 1.39
N GLY A 400 9.23 11.91 1.47
CA GLY A 400 8.30 11.76 0.36
C GLY A 400 6.84 11.87 0.75
N ILE A 401 6.00 11.26 -0.06
CA ILE A 401 4.55 11.20 0.11
C ILE A 401 4.03 9.76 0.04
N ALA A 402 2.87 9.51 0.67
CA ALA A 402 2.16 8.23 0.59
C ALA A 402 0.68 8.47 0.24
N ILE A 403 0.24 7.94 -0.89
CA ILE A 403 -1.12 8.12 -1.42
C ILE A 403 -2.08 7.15 -0.72
N TRP A 404 -3.12 7.68 -0.10
CA TRP A 404 -4.28 6.94 0.37
C TRP A 404 -5.52 7.32 -0.48
N THR A 405 -5.92 6.51 -1.47
CA THR A 405 -5.38 5.21 -1.84
C THR A 405 -5.33 5.08 -3.35
N LEU A 406 -4.47 4.22 -3.82
CA LEU A 406 -4.41 3.87 -5.25
C LEU A 406 -5.77 3.37 -5.73
N GLY A 407 -6.14 3.75 -6.97
CA GLY A 407 -7.43 3.43 -7.59
C GLY A 407 -8.56 4.41 -7.27
N TYR A 408 -8.38 5.36 -6.33
CA TYR A 408 -9.36 6.41 -6.07
C TYR A 408 -9.35 7.52 -7.13
N ASP A 409 -8.31 7.61 -7.92
CA ASP A 409 -8.16 8.51 -9.06
C ASP A 409 -8.91 8.06 -10.32
N LYS A 410 -9.41 6.81 -10.36
CA LYS A 410 -10.08 6.20 -11.54
C LYS A 410 -9.30 6.41 -12.83
N ALA A 411 -7.98 6.29 -12.77
CA ALA A 411 -7.05 6.46 -13.88
C ALA A 411 -7.08 7.85 -14.57
N TYR A 412 -7.62 8.88 -13.92
CA TYR A 412 -7.47 10.25 -14.41
C TYR A 412 -6.00 10.67 -14.37
N PRO A 413 -5.44 11.23 -15.45
CA PRO A 413 -4.00 11.47 -15.56
C PRO A 413 -3.50 12.65 -14.74
N ASP A 414 -4.35 13.59 -14.38
CA ASP A 414 -3.95 14.88 -13.79
C ASP A 414 -3.23 14.78 -12.46
N LEU A 415 -3.61 13.86 -11.57
CA LEU A 415 -2.87 13.64 -10.30
C LEU A 415 -1.48 13.04 -10.56
N TRP A 416 -1.38 12.14 -11.53
CA TRP A 416 -0.10 11.57 -11.96
C TRP A 416 0.81 12.60 -12.66
N ASP A 417 0.22 13.51 -13.45
CA ASP A 417 0.95 14.59 -14.09
C ASP A 417 1.50 15.59 -13.07
N ILE A 418 0.72 15.93 -12.04
CA ILE A 418 1.17 16.77 -10.92
C ILE A 418 2.29 16.07 -10.13
N LEU A 419 2.15 14.78 -9.83
CA LEU A 419 3.17 13.99 -9.16
C LEU A 419 4.47 14.00 -9.96
N LYS A 420 4.38 13.74 -11.28
CA LYS A 420 5.52 13.80 -12.19
C LYS A 420 6.19 15.19 -12.20
N GLN A 421 5.42 16.25 -12.34
CA GLN A 421 5.93 17.64 -12.33
C GLN A 421 6.61 18.00 -11.01
N THR A 422 6.18 17.42 -9.91
CA THR A 422 6.68 17.77 -8.58
C THR A 422 7.93 16.98 -8.20
N PHE A 423 7.99 15.67 -8.50
CA PHE A 423 8.96 14.75 -7.94
C PHE A 423 9.92 14.11 -8.95
N VAL A 424 9.67 14.18 -10.25
CA VAL A 424 10.65 13.73 -11.25
C VAL A 424 11.75 14.79 -11.42
N LYS A 425 13.03 14.34 -11.47
CA LYS A 425 14.20 15.20 -11.68
C LYS A 425 14.27 15.75 -13.11
#